data_7d32be3bef2f7301da9a19345879b076
#
_entry.id   7d32be3bef2f7301da9a19345879b076
#
_cell.length_a   1.000
_cell.length_b   1.000
_cell.length_c   1.000
_cell.angle_alpha   90.00
_cell.angle_beta   90.00
_cell.angle_gamma   90.00
#
_symmetry.space_group_name_H-M   'P 1'
#
loop_
_entity.id
_entity.type
_entity.pdbx_description
1 polymer ?
#
loop_
_entity_poly.entity_id
_entity_poly.type
_entity_poly.pdbx_seq_one_letter_code
_entity_poly.pdbx_strand_id
1 'polypeptide(L)' 'MRLKVYEVLYTKIDNTSYDGKIYIRAFNRSEVKQYFESFDMLGQYKITEINLKHIMNDEETRNFLFLKNIDL' A
#
# COMPACT_ATOMS: atom_id res chain seq x y z
N MET A 1 3.75 -2.32 17.88
CA MET A 1 3.66 -2.63 16.45
C MET A 1 3.56 -1.33 15.67
N ARG A 2 4.34 -1.17 14.62
CA ARG A 2 4.42 0.09 13.87
C ARG A 2 3.96 -0.09 12.43
N LEU A 3 3.13 0.82 11.96
CA LEU A 3 2.80 0.91 10.54
C LEU A 3 4.01 1.39 9.77
N LYS A 4 4.10 0.94 8.53
CA LYS A 4 5.15 1.33 7.61
C LYS A 4 4.50 1.90 6.36
N VAL A 5 5.18 2.84 5.73
CA VAL A 5 4.75 3.39 4.45
C VAL A 5 5.57 2.73 3.36
N TYR A 6 4.90 2.07 2.44
CA TYR A 6 5.54 1.41 1.32
C TYR A 6 5.20 2.15 0.02
N GLU A 7 6.21 2.32 -0.80
CA GLU A 7 6.03 2.76 -2.17
C GLU A 7 5.82 1.53 -3.04
N VAL A 8 4.72 1.50 -3.77
CA VAL A 8 4.38 0.36 -4.63
C VAL A 8 4.41 0.82 -6.07
N LEU A 9 5.29 0.22 -6.84
CA LEU A 9 5.38 0.44 -8.27
C LEU A 9 4.62 -0.67 -8.97
N TYR A 10 3.82 -0.30 -9.96
CA TYR A 10 2.98 -1.27 -10.65
C TYR A 10 2.87 -0.92 -12.13
N THR A 11 2.49 -1.92 -12.92
CA THR A 11 2.30 -1.77 -14.35
C THR A 11 1.04 -2.52 -14.78
N LYS A 12 0.50 -2.18 -15.95
CA LYS A 12 -0.61 -2.92 -16.50
C LYS A 12 -0.18 -4.28 -17.02
N ILE A 13 -1.00 -5.28 -16.77
CA ILE A 13 -0.73 -6.65 -17.20
C ILE A 13 -0.87 -6.78 -18.72
N ASP A 14 -1.71 -5.98 -19.35
CA ASP A 14 -2.01 -6.08 -20.78
C ASP A 14 -0.93 -5.50 -21.69
N ASN A 15 0.27 -5.35 -21.15
CA ASN A 15 1.43 -4.97 -21.92
C ASN A 15 1.43 -3.56 -22.49
N THR A 16 0.69 -2.66 -21.87
CA THR A 16 0.84 -1.26 -22.20
C THR A 16 2.04 -0.69 -21.46
N SER A 17 2.52 0.47 -21.89
CA SER A 17 3.65 1.12 -21.23
C SER A 17 3.23 1.95 -20.01
N TYR A 18 2.12 1.61 -19.39
CA TYR A 18 1.65 2.32 -18.22
C TYR A 18 2.35 1.82 -16.96
N ASP A 19 3.02 2.74 -16.27
CA ASP A 19 3.62 2.49 -14.98
C ASP A 19 3.03 3.46 -13.98
N GLY A 20 2.72 2.96 -12.81
CA GLY A 20 2.14 3.78 -11.75
C GLY A 20 2.88 3.61 -10.44
N LYS A 21 2.59 4.52 -9.52
CA LYS A 21 3.16 4.51 -8.18
C LYS A 21 2.10 4.94 -7.19
N ILE A 22 1.95 4.16 -6.11
CA ILE A 22 1.09 4.51 -4.99
C ILE A 22 1.83 4.25 -3.68
N TYR A 23 1.35 4.85 -2.60
CA TYR A 23 1.88 4.62 -1.26
C TYR A 23 0.82 3.92 -0.43
N ILE A 24 1.22 2.84 0.23
CA ILE A 24 0.32 2.04 1.05
C ILE A 24 0.89 1.94 2.45
N ARG A 25 0.05 2.21 3.46
CA ARG A 25 0.41 2.01 4.86
C ARG A 25 -0.01 0.61 5.27
N ALA A 26 0.95 -0.15 5.75
CA ALA A 26 0.71 -1.53 6.16
C ALA A 26 1.76 -1.95 7.19
N PHE A 27 1.50 -3.04 7.90
CA PHE A 27 2.45 -3.56 8.88
C PHE A 27 3.55 -4.39 8.24
N ASN A 28 3.29 -4.98 7.09
CA ASN A 28 4.26 -5.82 6.39
C ASN A 28 3.93 -5.87 4.89
N ARG A 29 4.83 -6.49 4.12
CA ARG A 29 4.68 -6.57 2.66
C ARG A 29 3.49 -7.43 2.23
N SER A 30 3.16 -8.43 3.01
CA SER A 30 2.01 -9.30 2.72
C SER A 30 0.71 -8.48 2.73
N GLU A 31 0.56 -7.59 3.70
CA GLU A 31 -0.60 -6.69 3.76
C GLU A 31 -0.62 -5.72 2.59
N VAL A 32 0.54 -5.24 2.16
CA VAL A 32 0.61 -4.37 0.98
C VAL A 32 -0.01 -5.05 -0.23
N LYS A 33 0.33 -6.31 -0.44
CA LYS A 33 -0.21 -7.08 -1.57
C LYS A 33 -1.72 -7.25 -1.45
N GLN A 34 -2.22 -7.53 -0.25
CA GLN A 34 -3.65 -7.67 0.00
C GLN A 34 -4.40 -6.37 -0.29
N TYR A 35 -3.87 -5.25 0.17
CA TYR A 35 -4.49 -3.95 -0.08
C TYR A 35 -4.46 -3.59 -1.55
N PHE A 36 -3.35 -3.86 -2.23
CA PHE A 36 -3.25 -3.60 -3.66
C PHE A 36 -4.30 -4.40 -4.45
N GLU A 37 -4.46 -5.66 -4.11
CA GLU A 37 -5.46 -6.52 -4.74
C GLU A 37 -6.88 -6.01 -4.51
N SER A 38 -7.13 -5.40 -3.34
CA SER A 38 -8.43 -4.81 -3.04
C SER A 38 -8.70 -3.58 -3.90
N PHE A 39 -7.69 -2.78 -4.22
CA PHE A 39 -7.84 -1.64 -5.11
C PHE A 39 -7.98 -2.07 -6.56
N ASP A 40 -7.26 -3.11 -6.96
CA ASP A 40 -7.25 -3.61 -8.32
C ASP A 40 -8.27 -4.73 -8.48
N MET A 41 -9.53 -4.38 -8.32
CA MET A 41 -10.63 -5.34 -8.31
C MET A 41 -10.75 -6.13 -9.62
N LEU A 42 -10.32 -5.56 -10.72
CA LEU A 42 -10.41 -6.21 -12.03
C LEU A 42 -9.14 -6.97 -12.40
N GLY A 43 -8.12 -6.95 -11.55
CA GLY A 43 -6.89 -7.65 -11.80
C GLY A 43 -6.12 -7.16 -13.03
N GLN A 44 -6.13 -5.85 -13.27
CA GLN A 44 -5.53 -5.26 -14.47
C GLN A 44 -4.06 -4.88 -14.29
N TYR A 45 -3.57 -4.88 -13.07
CA TYR A 45 -2.23 -4.40 -12.74
C TYR A 45 -1.44 -5.46 -11.99
N LYS A 46 -0.13 -5.34 -12.06
CA LYS A 46 0.75 -6.17 -11.24
C LYS A 46 1.79 -5.30 -10.55
N ILE A 47 2.15 -5.68 -9.33
CA ILE A 47 3.21 -5.01 -8.58
C ILE A 47 4.55 -5.42 -9.20
N THR A 48 5.38 -4.42 -9.51
CA THR A 48 6.74 -4.66 -9.99
C THR A 48 7.77 -4.48 -8.87
N GLU A 49 7.47 -3.63 -7.87
CA GLU A 49 8.43 -3.34 -6.81
C GLU A 49 7.70 -2.81 -5.58
N ILE A 50 8.16 -3.21 -4.40
CA ILE A 50 7.67 -2.69 -3.12
C ILE A 50 8.87 -2.18 -2.34
N ASN A 51 8.88 -0.89 -2.03
CA ASN A 51 9.99 -0.24 -1.32
C ASN A 51 9.52 0.34 0.00
N LEU A 52 10.22 0.00 1.08
CA LEU A 52 9.95 0.62 2.38
C LEU A 52 10.47 2.05 2.35
N LYS A 53 9.61 3.02 2.62
CA LYS A 53 9.98 4.44 2.61
C LYS A 53 10.04 5.05 4.00
N HIS A 54 9.18 4.61 4.92
CA HIS A 54 9.11 5.20 6.24
C HIS A 54 8.54 4.21 7.23
N ILE A 55 9.07 4.20 8.44
CA ILE A 55 8.50 3.44 9.54
C ILE A 55 7.86 4.45 10.48
N MET A 56 6.55 4.38 10.62
CA MET A 56 5.80 5.30 11.48
C MET A 56 6.14 4.98 12.93
N ASN A 57 6.27 6.02 13.77
CA ASN A 57 6.47 5.79 15.19
C ASN A 57 5.14 5.36 15.85
N ASP A 58 5.19 5.02 17.14
CA ASP A 58 4.00 4.50 17.83
C ASP A 58 2.88 5.51 17.89
N GLU A 59 3.20 6.79 18.06
CA GLU A 59 2.20 7.84 18.09
C GLU A 59 1.54 8.02 16.73
N GLU A 60 2.33 8.08 15.68
CA GLU A 60 1.81 8.21 14.32
C GLU A 60 0.91 7.01 13.96
N THR A 61 1.36 5.81 14.30
CA THR A 61 0.59 4.60 14.05
C THR A 61 -0.75 4.65 14.76
N ARG A 62 -0.73 5.03 16.03
CA ARG A 62 -1.94 5.11 16.86
C ARG A 62 -2.91 6.15 16.32
N ASN A 63 -2.40 7.31 15.95
CA ASN A 63 -3.24 8.38 15.39
C ASN A 63 -3.88 7.97 14.07
N PHE A 64 -3.13 7.31 13.21
CA PHE A 64 -3.67 6.83 11.95
C PHE A 64 -4.80 5.82 12.16
N LEU A 65 -4.60 4.86 13.06
CA LEU A 65 -5.60 3.84 13.35
C LEU A 65 -6.84 4.46 14.02
N PHE A 66 -6.64 5.45 14.87
CA PHE A 66 -7.75 6.16 15.52
C PHE A 66 -8.60 6.89 14.48
N LEU A 67 -7.99 7.63 13.57
CA LEU A 67 -8.71 8.36 12.53
C LEU A 67 -9.46 7.40 11.60
N LYS A 68 -8.87 6.25 11.31
CA LYS A 68 -9.52 5.25 10.48
C LYS A 68 -10.78 4.69 11.15
N ASN A 69 -10.78 4.56 12.46
CA ASN A 69 -11.94 4.09 13.21
C ASN A 69 -13.04 5.13 13.30
N ILE A 70 -12.69 6.41 13.33
CA ILE A 70 -13.67 7.50 13.40
C ILE A 70 -14.50 7.58 12.11
N ASP A 71 -13.91 7.26 10.99
CA ASP A 71 -14.56 7.33 9.69
C ASP A 71 -15.61 6.22 9.49
N LEU A 72 -15.72 5.36 10.44
CA LEU A 72 -16.72 4.31 10.42
C LEU A 72 -18.04 4.80 11.04
#